data_4dab444606dc646d3b199177cc1ff7c8
#
_entry.id   4dab444606dc646d3b199177cc1ff7c8
#
_cell.length_a   1.000
_cell.length_b   1.000
_cell.length_c   1.000
_cell.angle_alpha   90.00
_cell.angle_beta   90.00
_cell.angle_gamma   90.00
#
_symmetry.space_group_name_H-M   'P 1'
#
loop_
_entity.id
_entity.type
_entity.pdbx_description
1 polymer ?
#
loop_
_entity_poly.entity_id
_entity_poly.type
_entity_poly.pdbx_seq_one_letter_code
_entity_poly.pdbx_strand_id
1 'polypeptide(L)'
;MNTRKPSSLPTWPVGWSVRHVVETGSTNDDLFAAARAGAPDRSVIVADFQTAGKGRIDRRWEATRGTNLLVSLLFRAEPRATKLVALACRAACTTLASVEPALKWPNDLIIESKKLAGLLAVASPADDFV
;
A
#
# COMPACT_ATOMS: atom_id res chain seq x y z
N MET A 1 -29.27 10.97 -0.36
CA MET A 1 -27.88 10.47 -0.45
C MET A 1 -27.80 9.45 -1.57
N ASN A 2 -27.16 9.81 -2.65
CA ASN A 2 -27.13 8.97 -3.86
C ASN A 2 -25.96 8.00 -3.74
N THR A 3 -26.20 6.82 -3.20
CA THR A 3 -25.23 5.72 -3.22
C THR A 3 -25.24 5.12 -4.61
N ARG A 4 -24.48 5.70 -5.55
CA ARG A 4 -24.17 4.99 -6.80
C ARG A 4 -23.31 3.79 -6.43
N LYS A 5 -23.92 2.62 -6.42
CA LYS A 5 -23.21 1.37 -6.46
C LYS A 5 -22.36 1.39 -7.75
N PRO A 6 -21.03 1.26 -7.68
CA PRO A 6 -20.25 1.19 -8.91
C PRO A 6 -20.74 0.02 -9.74
N SER A 7 -21.09 0.27 -10.97
CA SER A 7 -21.69 -0.71 -11.89
C SER A 7 -20.71 -1.78 -12.38
N SER A 8 -19.45 -1.72 -11.96
CA SER A 8 -18.44 -2.75 -12.24
C SER A 8 -17.39 -2.74 -11.12
N LEU A 9 -16.96 -3.91 -10.69
CA LEU A 9 -15.77 -4.04 -9.84
C LEU A 9 -14.56 -3.48 -10.59
N PRO A 10 -13.64 -2.78 -9.91
CA PRO A 10 -12.43 -2.28 -10.54
C PRO A 10 -11.66 -3.46 -11.15
N THR A 11 -11.26 -3.32 -12.40
CA THR A 11 -10.39 -4.30 -13.06
C THR A 11 -8.94 -4.03 -12.65
N TRP A 12 -8.31 -5.03 -12.07
CA TRP A 12 -6.90 -4.97 -11.73
C TRP A 12 -6.04 -5.36 -12.94
N PRO A 13 -4.82 -4.81 -13.07
CA PRO A 13 -3.91 -5.20 -14.13
C PRO A 13 -3.64 -6.71 -14.13
N VAL A 14 -3.45 -7.28 -15.30
CA VAL A 14 -3.09 -8.70 -15.45
C VAL A 14 -1.81 -9.01 -14.67
N GLY A 15 -1.81 -10.13 -13.96
CA GLY A 15 -0.67 -10.57 -13.15
C GLY A 15 -0.67 -10.07 -11.70
N TRP A 16 -1.64 -9.25 -11.31
CA TRP A 16 -1.83 -8.83 -9.92
C TRP A 16 -2.94 -9.64 -9.25
N SER A 17 -2.69 -10.12 -8.05
CA SER A 17 -3.67 -10.82 -7.21
C SER A 17 -4.07 -9.92 -6.06
N VAL A 18 -5.28 -9.38 -6.10
CA VAL A 18 -5.75 -8.38 -5.15
C VAL A 18 -6.85 -8.92 -4.26
N ARG A 19 -6.68 -8.77 -2.96
CA ARG A 19 -7.68 -9.08 -1.94
C ARG A 19 -8.06 -7.79 -1.21
N HIS A 20 -9.36 -7.51 -1.14
CA HIS A 20 -9.91 -6.43 -0.32
C HIS A 20 -10.46 -7.00 0.97
N VAL A 21 -10.19 -6.34 2.08
CA VAL A 21 -10.73 -6.65 3.42
C VAL A 21 -11.34 -5.38 4.03
N VAL A 22 -12.42 -5.54 4.77
CA VAL A 22 -13.07 -4.40 5.44
C VAL A 22 -12.24 -3.93 6.62
N GLU A 23 -11.68 -4.86 7.38
CA GLU A 23 -10.87 -4.57 8.57
C GLU A 23 -9.81 -5.63 8.78
N THR A 24 -8.64 -5.20 9.20
CA THR A 24 -7.55 -6.08 9.64
C THR A 24 -6.69 -5.36 10.69
N GLY A 25 -5.82 -6.09 11.35
CA GLY A 25 -4.79 -5.50 12.20
C GLY A 25 -3.81 -4.65 11.41
N SER A 26 -3.19 -5.26 10.40
CA SER A 26 -2.23 -4.60 9.49
C SER A 26 -2.17 -5.35 8.17
N THR A 27 -2.32 -4.61 7.06
CA THR A 27 -2.17 -5.19 5.71
C THR A 27 -0.76 -5.74 5.49
N ASN A 28 0.27 -5.12 6.08
CA ASN A 28 1.65 -5.63 6.01
C ASN A 28 1.80 -6.96 6.73
N ASP A 29 1.25 -7.10 7.92
CA ASP A 29 1.34 -8.36 8.67
C ASP A 29 0.61 -9.49 7.95
N ASP A 30 -0.57 -9.21 7.43
CA ASP A 30 -1.36 -10.18 6.67
C ASP A 30 -0.62 -10.63 5.41
N LEU A 31 -0.06 -9.68 4.66
CA LEU A 31 0.64 -9.99 3.42
C LEU A 31 1.98 -10.67 3.69
N PHE A 32 2.68 -10.30 4.76
CA PHE A 32 3.90 -10.98 5.19
C PHE A 32 3.63 -12.46 5.51
N ALA A 33 2.57 -12.74 6.27
CA ALA A 33 2.16 -14.11 6.56
C ALA A 33 1.76 -14.86 5.28
N ALA A 34 1.02 -14.23 4.38
CA ALA A 34 0.64 -14.82 3.10
C ALA A 34 1.87 -15.11 2.22
N ALA A 35 2.86 -14.21 2.21
CA ALA A 35 4.09 -14.39 1.46
C ALA A 35 4.89 -15.62 1.95
N ARG A 36 5.00 -15.80 3.26
CA ARG A 36 5.64 -16.99 3.86
C ARG A 36 4.87 -18.27 3.58
N ALA A 37 3.56 -18.18 3.41
CA ALA A 37 2.70 -19.29 3.01
C ALA A 37 2.69 -19.56 1.49
N GLY A 38 3.49 -18.83 0.70
CA GLY A 38 3.64 -19.05 -0.73
C GLY A 38 2.80 -18.17 -1.63
N ALA A 39 2.25 -17.05 -1.15
CA ALA A 39 1.54 -16.11 -2.01
C ALA A 39 2.43 -15.68 -3.19
N PRO A 40 1.88 -15.57 -4.40
CA PRO A 40 2.66 -15.23 -5.59
C PRO A 40 3.17 -13.79 -5.55
N ASP A 41 4.22 -13.53 -6.34
CA ASP A 41 4.65 -12.17 -6.66
C ASP A 41 3.46 -11.30 -7.09
N ARG A 42 3.49 -10.01 -6.75
CA ARG A 42 2.39 -9.07 -7.02
C ARG A 42 1.06 -9.42 -6.36
N SER A 43 1.11 -10.08 -5.21
CA SER A 43 -0.04 -10.16 -4.31
C SER A 43 -0.26 -8.82 -3.61
N VAL A 44 -1.52 -8.42 -3.46
CA VAL A 44 -1.91 -7.13 -2.88
C VAL A 44 -3.03 -7.34 -1.87
N ILE A 45 -2.95 -6.67 -0.74
CA ILE A 45 -4.05 -6.56 0.22
C ILE A 45 -4.42 -5.09 0.38
N VAL A 46 -5.70 -4.78 0.24
CA VAL A 46 -6.29 -3.46 0.47
C VAL A 46 -7.27 -3.56 1.61
N ALA A 47 -7.20 -2.65 2.58
CA ALA A 47 -8.13 -2.60 3.71
C ALA A 47 -8.85 -1.26 3.80
N ASP A 48 -10.09 -1.28 4.28
CA ASP A 48 -10.82 -0.04 4.59
C ASP A 48 -10.39 0.54 5.94
N PHE A 49 -9.92 -0.32 6.85
CA PHE A 49 -9.48 0.08 8.17
C PHE A 49 -8.43 -0.89 8.73
N GLN A 50 -7.45 -0.32 9.47
CA GLN A 50 -6.45 -1.07 10.24
C GLN A 50 -6.56 -0.73 11.72
N THR A 51 -6.64 -1.76 12.58
CA THR A 51 -6.65 -1.60 14.04
C THR A 51 -5.26 -1.47 14.64
N ALA A 52 -4.23 -1.90 13.92
CA ALA A 52 -2.83 -1.90 14.36
C ALA A 52 -1.89 -1.53 13.20
N GLY A 53 -2.25 -0.48 12.46
CA GLY A 53 -1.41 0.02 11.36
C GLY A 53 -0.01 0.41 11.83
N LYS A 54 0.99 0.12 11.01
CA LYS A 54 2.41 0.30 11.36
C LYS A 54 3.06 1.41 10.57
N GLY A 55 3.89 2.18 11.26
CA GLY A 55 4.87 3.09 10.68
C GLY A 55 6.30 2.64 11.00
N ARG A 56 7.29 3.43 10.58
CA ARG A 56 8.69 3.15 10.90
C ARG A 56 8.98 3.38 12.39
N ILE A 57 9.97 2.64 12.92
CA ILE A 57 10.50 2.81 14.28
C ILE A 57 9.36 2.71 15.31
N ASP A 58 8.62 1.60 15.25
CA ASP A 58 7.50 1.28 16.16
C ASP A 58 6.40 2.35 16.26
N ARG A 59 6.32 3.25 15.25
CA ARG A 59 5.22 4.20 15.14
C ARG A 59 3.96 3.50 14.65
N ARG A 60 2.82 4.03 15.06
CA ARG A 60 1.52 3.58 14.56
C ARG A 60 1.08 4.46 13.39
N TRP A 61 0.43 3.81 12.42
CA TRP A 61 -0.32 4.50 11.38
C TRP A 61 -1.80 4.47 11.74
N GLU A 62 -2.37 5.63 11.96
CA GLU A 62 -3.78 5.77 12.28
C GLU A 62 -4.51 6.50 11.14
N ALA A 63 -5.66 5.97 10.77
CA ALA A 63 -6.51 6.56 9.74
C ALA A 63 -7.97 6.30 10.08
N THR A 64 -8.81 7.29 9.80
CA THR A 64 -10.25 7.10 9.94
C THR A 64 -10.73 6.09 8.91
N ARG A 65 -11.67 5.23 9.31
CA ARG A 65 -12.24 4.20 8.44
C ARG A 65 -12.71 4.78 7.11
N GLY A 66 -12.27 4.16 6.01
CA GLY A 66 -12.71 4.51 4.66
C GLY A 66 -12.19 5.84 4.10
N THR A 67 -11.23 6.49 4.76
CA THR A 67 -10.68 7.78 4.31
C THR A 67 -9.31 7.70 3.68
N ASN A 68 -8.61 6.57 3.84
CA ASN A 68 -7.25 6.39 3.34
C ASN A 68 -7.17 5.15 2.45
N LEU A 69 -6.20 5.15 1.55
CA LEU A 69 -5.77 3.96 0.85
C LEU A 69 -4.76 3.21 1.73
N LEU A 70 -5.21 2.13 2.33
CA LEU A 70 -4.39 1.24 3.15
C LEU A 70 -4.09 -0.01 2.31
N VAL A 71 -2.88 -0.09 1.79
CA VAL A 71 -2.51 -1.13 0.82
C VAL A 71 -1.10 -1.65 1.09
N SER A 72 -0.94 -2.96 0.96
CA SER A 72 0.36 -3.62 0.94
C SER A 72 0.53 -4.40 -0.35
N LEU A 73 1.74 -4.37 -0.89
CA LEU A 73 2.12 -5.05 -2.12
C LEU A 73 3.29 -5.98 -1.83
N LEU A 74 3.25 -7.18 -2.39
CA LEU A 74 4.31 -8.18 -2.29
C LEU A 74 5.15 -8.19 -3.56
N PHE A 75 6.45 -8.07 -3.39
CA PHE A 75 7.42 -8.27 -4.47
C PHE A 75 8.42 -9.36 -4.09
N ARG A 76 8.65 -10.29 -5.02
CA ARG A 76 9.69 -11.29 -4.89
C ARG A 76 10.87 -10.91 -5.76
N ALA A 77 12.08 -11.05 -5.23
CA ALA A 77 13.34 -10.78 -5.94
C ALA A 77 13.44 -9.35 -6.56
N GLU A 78 12.82 -8.35 -5.95
CA GLU A 78 12.90 -6.95 -6.42
C GLU A 78 13.48 -6.03 -5.33
N PRO A 79 14.80 -5.87 -5.28
CA PRO A 79 15.44 -5.07 -4.22
C PRO A 79 15.13 -3.56 -4.29
N ARG A 80 14.58 -3.08 -5.41
CA ARG A 80 14.22 -1.67 -5.60
C ARG A 80 12.73 -1.39 -5.36
N ALA A 81 11.97 -2.37 -4.87
CA ALA A 81 10.51 -2.28 -4.76
C ALA A 81 10.04 -1.00 -4.06
N THR A 82 10.65 -0.63 -2.93
CA THR A 82 10.25 0.58 -2.18
C THR A 82 10.40 1.86 -3.01
N LYS A 83 11.51 1.98 -3.75
CA LYS A 83 11.75 3.16 -4.61
C LYS A 83 10.78 3.19 -5.78
N LEU A 84 10.54 2.03 -6.40
CA LEU A 84 9.61 1.93 -7.53
C LEU A 84 8.17 2.25 -7.10
N VAL A 85 7.73 1.77 -5.94
CA VAL A 85 6.40 2.08 -5.40
C VAL A 85 6.27 3.57 -5.08
N ALA A 86 7.29 4.19 -4.48
CA ALA A 86 7.27 5.62 -4.20
C ALA A 86 7.12 6.46 -5.47
N LEU A 87 7.87 6.15 -6.51
CA LEU A 87 7.78 6.82 -7.81
C LEU A 87 6.43 6.57 -8.49
N ALA A 88 5.92 5.35 -8.42
CA ALA A 88 4.60 5.00 -8.96
C ALA A 88 3.46 5.74 -8.24
N CYS A 89 3.51 5.84 -6.92
CA CYS A 89 2.55 6.62 -6.14
C CYS A 89 2.57 8.10 -6.52
N ARG A 90 3.76 8.68 -6.68
CA ARG A 90 3.91 10.06 -7.14
C ARG A 90 3.29 10.25 -8.53
N ALA A 91 3.59 9.37 -9.47
CA ALA A 91 3.05 9.41 -10.82
C ALA A 91 1.52 9.25 -10.83
N ALA A 92 0.98 8.36 -10.01
CA ALA A 92 -0.46 8.18 -9.87
C ALA A 92 -1.16 9.45 -9.35
N CYS A 93 -0.59 10.11 -8.35
CA CYS A 93 -1.12 11.39 -7.85
C CYS A 93 -1.16 12.46 -8.94
N THR A 94 -0.11 12.57 -9.74
CA THR A 94 -0.05 13.51 -10.86
C THR A 94 -1.11 13.20 -11.91
N THR A 95 -1.24 11.93 -12.28
CA THR A 95 -2.17 11.51 -13.35
C THR A 95 -3.64 11.58 -12.92
N LEU A 96 -3.94 11.15 -11.69
CA LEU A 96 -5.33 10.98 -11.22
C LEU A 96 -5.89 12.20 -10.51
N ALA A 97 -5.06 12.99 -9.86
CA ALA A 97 -5.50 14.10 -9.01
C ALA A 97 -4.87 15.44 -9.39
N SER A 98 -4.04 15.48 -10.42
CA SER A 98 -3.33 16.70 -10.85
C SER A 98 -2.53 17.37 -9.72
N VAL A 99 -2.01 16.57 -8.81
CA VAL A 99 -1.13 17.02 -7.72
C VAL A 99 0.24 16.38 -7.87
N GLU A 100 1.29 17.13 -7.57
CA GLU A 100 2.67 16.67 -7.71
C GLU A 100 3.35 16.63 -6.34
N PRO A 101 3.24 15.51 -5.60
CA PRO A 101 3.89 15.40 -4.31
C PRO A 101 5.40 15.34 -4.44
N ALA A 102 6.09 15.91 -3.48
CA ALA A 102 7.53 15.75 -3.33
C ALA A 102 7.85 14.45 -2.58
N LEU A 103 8.95 13.83 -2.94
CA LEU A 103 9.52 12.69 -2.23
C LEU A 103 10.35 13.22 -1.07
N LYS A 104 9.94 12.85 0.16
CA LYS A 104 10.72 13.13 1.36
C LYS A 104 11.40 11.85 1.82
N TRP A 105 12.72 11.86 1.71
CA TRP A 105 13.53 10.72 2.15
C TRP A 105 13.28 10.40 3.64
N PRO A 106 13.21 9.13 4.05
CA PRO A 106 13.42 7.96 3.19
C PRO A 106 12.12 7.35 2.63
N ASN A 107 10.93 7.73 3.07
CA ASN A 107 9.73 6.94 2.81
C ASN A 107 8.41 7.71 2.77
N ASP A 108 8.46 9.02 2.58
CA ASP A 108 7.25 9.84 2.61
C ASP A 108 7.01 10.56 1.28
N LEU A 109 5.72 10.78 0.98
CA LEU A 109 5.26 11.75 -0.01
C LEU A 109 4.64 12.93 0.73
N ILE A 110 5.00 14.14 0.34
CA ILE A 110 4.49 15.37 0.94
C ILE A 110 3.91 16.33 -0.09
N ILE A 111 2.86 17.05 0.30
CA ILE A 111 2.30 18.18 -0.44
C ILE A 111 2.18 19.34 0.54
N GLU A 112 2.71 20.52 0.15
CA GLU A 112 2.62 21.74 0.97
C GLU A 112 3.04 21.52 2.43
N SER A 113 4.16 20.84 2.64
CA SER A 113 4.70 20.47 3.95
C SER A 113 3.84 19.50 4.77
N LYS A 114 2.77 18.96 4.19
CA LYS A 114 1.92 17.94 4.81
C LYS A 114 2.20 16.57 4.24
N LYS A 115 2.20 15.57 5.10
CA LYS A 115 2.37 14.17 4.70
C LYS A 115 1.13 13.67 3.96
N LEU A 116 1.30 13.31 2.69
CA LEU A 116 0.27 12.69 1.88
C LEU A 116 0.28 11.16 2.02
N ALA A 117 1.45 10.57 2.02
CA ALA A 117 1.61 9.11 2.11
C ALA A 117 2.89 8.73 2.83
N GLY A 118 2.88 7.57 3.46
CA GLY A 118 4.05 6.92 4.01
C GLY A 118 4.18 5.51 3.46
N LEU A 119 5.40 5.10 3.16
CA LEU A 119 5.73 3.76 2.71
C LEU A 119 6.53 3.03 3.77
N LEU A 120 6.14 1.82 4.08
CA LEU A 120 6.87 0.95 4.99
C LEU A 120 7.20 -0.36 4.28
N ALA A 121 8.47 -0.60 4.04
CA ALA A 121 8.93 -1.87 3.51
C ALA A 121 9.36 -2.79 4.65
N VAL A 122 8.93 -4.05 4.54
CA VAL A 122 9.36 -5.13 5.42
C VAL A 122 9.94 -6.22 4.54
N ALA A 123 11.24 -6.43 4.63
CA ALA A 123 11.92 -7.43 3.83
C ALA A 123 12.15 -8.72 4.61
N SER A 124 12.07 -9.84 3.91
CA SER A 124 12.49 -11.14 4.40
C SER A 124 13.51 -11.72 3.42
N PRO A 125 14.82 -11.37 3.57
CA PRO A 125 15.85 -11.84 2.65
C PRO A 125 15.96 -13.37 2.57
N ALA A 126 15.69 -14.06 3.68
CA ALA A 126 15.70 -15.52 3.72
C ALA A 126 14.58 -16.16 2.88
N ASP A 127 13.47 -15.46 2.71
CA ASP A 127 12.30 -15.91 1.95
C ASP A 127 12.19 -15.20 0.59
N ASP A 128 13.17 -14.36 0.24
CA ASP A 128 13.28 -13.64 -1.04
C ASP A 128 12.08 -12.75 -1.40
N PHE A 129 11.59 -11.96 -0.43
CA PHE A 129 10.54 -10.98 -0.70
C PHE A 129 10.65 -9.69 0.11
N VAL A 130 9.93 -8.68 -0.36
CA VAL A 130 9.69 -7.39 0.29
C VAL A 130 8.26 -6.93 0.05
#